data_703b1c2cf9143a1e36fbfa9ee8155a32
#
_entry.id   703b1c2cf9143a1e36fbfa9ee8155a32
#
_cell.length_a   1.000
_cell.length_b   1.000
_cell.length_c   1.000
_cell.angle_alpha   90.00
_cell.angle_beta   90.00
_cell.angle_gamma   90.00
#
_symmetry.space_group_name_H-M   'P 1'
#
loop_
_entity.id
_entity.type
_entity.pdbx_description
1 polymer ?
#
loop_
_entity_poly.entity_id
_entity_poly.type
_entity_poly.pdbx_seq_one_letter_code
_entity_poly.pdbx_strand_id
1 'polypeptide(L)'
;MNFAIKGNMSSQQLTTNMLITHAENYHKNTEIISYNVRGEEKISNWSAFGKRSKKIAYSLLQNGYKEGDIIGTICPNTIAHMELIYAISGFGGIAHTINPRLFPEEIVYIVNHAENKAIFVDSSYLAILVSHKHLFSSVENIYIVGPKHNEMAAKMNGFKFVEDLLDEDEKDFTWPEIDEKSAAVLCYTSGTTGNPKGVLYSHKSI
;
A
#
# COMPACT_ATOMS: atom_id res chain seq x y z
N MET A 1 -27.67 -20.78 -26.57
CA MET A 1 -26.53 -21.01 -25.69
C MET A 1 -25.26 -20.74 -26.49
N ASN A 2 -24.51 -19.68 -26.17
CA ASN A 2 -23.24 -19.43 -26.83
C ASN A 2 -22.17 -20.38 -26.21
N PHE A 3 -21.84 -21.43 -26.92
CA PHE A 3 -20.72 -22.31 -26.53
C PHE A 3 -19.42 -21.64 -26.99
N ALA A 4 -18.86 -20.77 -26.14
CA ALA A 4 -17.51 -20.30 -26.37
C ALA A 4 -16.53 -21.49 -26.18
N ILE A 5 -15.77 -21.82 -27.21
CA ILE A 5 -14.67 -22.79 -27.08
C ILE A 5 -13.57 -22.13 -26.22
N LYS A 6 -13.28 -22.73 -25.08
CA LYS A 6 -12.21 -22.24 -24.20
C LYS A 6 -10.84 -22.60 -24.79
N GLY A 7 -9.93 -21.64 -24.81
CA GLY A 7 -8.53 -21.91 -25.17
C GLY A 7 -7.83 -22.76 -24.10
N ASN A 8 -6.81 -23.50 -24.52
CA ASN A 8 -5.99 -24.37 -23.65
C ASN A 8 -4.70 -23.67 -23.15
N MET A 9 -4.67 -22.33 -23.22
CA MET A 9 -3.51 -21.55 -22.76
C MET A 9 -3.51 -21.41 -21.23
N SER A 10 -2.44 -20.83 -20.70
CA SER A 10 -2.20 -20.69 -19.27
C SER A 10 -3.42 -20.20 -18.49
N SER A 11 -3.69 -20.82 -17.36
CA SER A 11 -4.67 -20.37 -16.36
C SER A 11 -4.05 -19.44 -15.31
N GLN A 12 -2.78 -19.04 -15.50
CA GLN A 12 -2.08 -18.18 -14.53
C GLN A 12 -2.76 -16.81 -14.42
N GLN A 13 -3.02 -16.41 -13.17
CA GLN A 13 -3.63 -15.13 -12.87
C GLN A 13 -2.62 -13.97 -13.02
N LEU A 14 -3.01 -12.89 -13.69
CA LEU A 14 -2.20 -11.68 -13.84
C LEU A 14 -2.36 -10.81 -12.58
N THR A 15 -1.50 -11.05 -11.60
CA THR A 15 -1.54 -10.35 -10.31
C THR A 15 -0.27 -9.56 -10.04
N THR A 16 -0.33 -8.60 -9.10
CA THR A 16 0.87 -7.89 -8.61
C THR A 16 1.92 -8.86 -8.05
N ASN A 17 1.48 -10.00 -7.47
CA ASN A 17 2.38 -11.05 -6.98
C ASN A 17 3.23 -11.67 -8.09
N MET A 18 2.65 -11.85 -9.28
CA MET A 18 3.39 -12.37 -10.42
C MET A 18 4.51 -11.40 -10.84
N LEU A 19 4.22 -10.09 -10.86
CA LEU A 19 5.18 -9.06 -11.24
C LEU A 19 6.39 -9.02 -10.29
N ILE A 20 6.11 -8.95 -8.97
CA ILE A 20 7.17 -8.89 -7.96
C ILE A 20 7.99 -10.19 -7.92
N THR A 21 7.33 -11.35 -8.03
CA THR A 21 7.99 -12.65 -8.06
C THR A 21 8.88 -12.79 -9.29
N HIS A 22 8.42 -12.33 -10.46
CA HIS A 22 9.24 -12.30 -11.67
C HIS A 22 10.47 -11.43 -11.48
N ALA A 23 10.30 -10.21 -10.95
CA ALA A 23 11.40 -9.29 -10.72
C ALA A 23 12.44 -9.85 -9.73
N GLU A 24 12.01 -10.49 -8.64
CA GLU A 24 12.89 -11.15 -7.68
C GLU A 24 13.69 -12.31 -8.31
N ASN A 25 13.07 -13.10 -9.18
CA ASN A 25 13.71 -14.28 -9.75
C ASN A 25 14.68 -13.93 -10.88
N TYR A 26 14.33 -13.01 -11.75
CA TYR A 26 15.07 -12.72 -12.98
C TYR A 26 15.85 -11.42 -12.97
N HIS A 27 15.50 -10.47 -12.07
CA HIS A 27 16.07 -9.12 -12.00
C HIS A 27 16.53 -8.74 -10.59
N LYS A 28 16.83 -9.73 -9.74
CA LYS A 28 17.12 -9.55 -8.31
C LYS A 28 18.14 -8.45 -7.98
N ASN A 29 19.15 -8.27 -8.83
CA ASN A 29 20.24 -7.31 -8.63
C ASN A 29 20.01 -5.98 -9.37
N THR A 30 18.95 -5.84 -10.17
CA THR A 30 18.64 -4.60 -10.86
C THR A 30 18.26 -3.54 -9.84
N GLU A 31 18.89 -2.38 -9.93
CA GLU A 31 18.70 -1.27 -9.00
C GLU A 31 17.35 -0.60 -9.18
N ILE A 32 16.81 -0.17 -8.05
CA ILE A 32 15.65 0.72 -7.93
C ILE A 32 16.15 1.98 -7.25
N ILE A 33 15.99 3.13 -7.89
CA ILE A 33 16.45 4.41 -7.36
C ILE A 33 15.23 5.28 -7.10
N SER A 34 15.17 5.90 -5.94
CA SER A 34 14.12 6.87 -5.59
C SER A 34 14.69 8.06 -4.84
N TYR A 35 13.96 9.17 -4.90
CA TYR A 35 14.29 10.40 -4.18
C TYR A 35 13.13 10.75 -3.25
N ASN A 36 13.46 11.10 -2.00
CA ASN A 36 12.45 11.58 -1.06
C ASN A 36 12.11 13.05 -1.32
N VAL A 37 11.19 13.62 -0.53
CA VAL A 37 10.76 15.03 -0.68
C VAL A 37 11.87 16.06 -0.45
N ARG A 38 12.99 15.65 0.16
CA ARG A 38 14.18 16.50 0.38
C ARG A 38 15.23 16.33 -0.71
N GLY A 39 14.99 15.48 -1.71
CA GLY A 39 15.95 15.15 -2.76
C GLY A 39 17.04 14.18 -2.34
N GLU A 40 16.90 13.51 -1.20
CA GLU A 40 17.83 12.46 -0.75
C GLU A 40 17.59 11.18 -1.54
N GLU A 41 18.66 10.65 -2.12
CA GLU A 41 18.62 9.42 -2.90
C GLU A 41 18.56 8.19 -2.00
N LYS A 42 17.75 7.22 -2.41
CA LYS A 42 17.75 5.87 -1.86
C LYS A 42 17.88 4.86 -3.00
N ILE A 43 18.85 3.97 -2.90
CA ILE A 43 19.09 2.87 -3.84
C ILE A 43 18.70 1.55 -3.15
N SER A 44 18.03 0.69 -3.87
CA SER A 44 17.69 -0.68 -3.48
C SER A 44 17.77 -1.58 -4.71
N ASN A 45 17.35 -2.84 -4.59
CA ASN A 45 17.22 -3.77 -5.70
C ASN A 45 15.96 -4.63 -5.54
N TRP A 46 15.57 -5.37 -6.58
CA TRP A 46 14.35 -6.16 -6.55
C TRP A 46 14.35 -7.26 -5.48
N SER A 47 15.52 -7.82 -5.15
CA SER A 47 15.61 -8.81 -4.06
C SER A 47 15.29 -8.20 -2.69
N ALA A 48 15.87 -7.05 -2.36
CA ALA A 48 15.61 -6.36 -1.10
C ALA A 48 14.17 -5.81 -1.05
N PHE A 49 13.70 -5.27 -2.17
CA PHE A 49 12.34 -4.77 -2.35
C PHE A 49 11.29 -5.87 -2.10
N GLY A 50 11.46 -7.03 -2.74
CA GLY A 50 10.52 -8.14 -2.59
C GLY A 50 10.49 -8.71 -1.18
N LYS A 51 11.67 -8.89 -0.55
CA LYS A 51 11.76 -9.32 0.85
C LYS A 51 11.01 -8.37 1.79
N ARG A 52 11.22 -7.05 1.63
CA ARG A 52 10.57 -6.07 2.49
C ARG A 52 9.07 -6.02 2.24
N SER A 53 8.61 -6.09 0.99
CA SER A 53 7.18 -6.15 0.66
C SER A 53 6.50 -7.37 1.28
N LYS A 54 7.14 -8.55 1.21
CA LYS A 54 6.63 -9.79 1.85
C LYS A 54 6.55 -9.63 3.37
N LYS A 55 7.58 -9.05 3.98
CA LYS A 55 7.63 -8.82 5.42
C LYS A 55 6.48 -7.91 5.89
N ILE A 56 6.22 -6.83 5.17
CA ILE A 56 5.09 -5.94 5.44
C ILE A 56 3.77 -6.69 5.27
N ALA A 57 3.59 -7.43 4.17
CA ALA A 57 2.37 -8.20 3.92
C ALA A 57 2.09 -9.23 5.01
N TYR A 58 3.11 -10.00 5.39
CA TYR A 58 3.03 -10.96 6.48
C TYR A 58 2.61 -10.29 7.80
N SER A 59 3.28 -9.19 8.16
CA SER A 59 2.98 -8.47 9.40
C SER A 59 1.57 -7.88 9.40
N LEU A 60 1.06 -7.42 8.26
CA LEU A 60 -0.33 -6.96 8.14
C LEU A 60 -1.32 -8.11 8.39
N LEU A 61 -1.09 -9.28 7.80
CA LEU A 61 -1.92 -10.47 8.04
C LEU A 61 -1.90 -10.89 9.51
N GLN A 62 -0.73 -10.87 10.18
CA GLN A 62 -0.61 -11.17 11.61
C GLN A 62 -1.34 -10.14 12.49
N ASN A 63 -1.46 -8.90 12.04
CA ASN A 63 -2.22 -7.86 12.71
C ASN A 63 -3.72 -7.88 12.38
N GLY A 64 -4.22 -8.92 11.70
CA GLY A 64 -5.64 -9.16 11.47
C GLY A 64 -6.22 -8.53 10.21
N TYR A 65 -5.39 -7.87 9.36
CA TYR A 65 -5.84 -7.41 8.05
C TYR A 65 -6.07 -8.60 7.12
N LYS A 66 -7.01 -8.47 6.21
CA LYS A 66 -7.46 -9.56 5.34
C LYS A 66 -7.73 -9.09 3.92
N GLU A 67 -7.95 -10.04 3.03
CA GLU A 67 -8.37 -9.77 1.65
C GLU A 67 -9.59 -8.84 1.62
N GLY A 68 -9.53 -7.86 0.73
CA GLY A 68 -10.56 -6.83 0.56
C GLY A 68 -10.45 -5.63 1.50
N ASP A 69 -9.61 -5.68 2.56
CA ASP A 69 -9.41 -4.51 3.42
C ASP A 69 -8.72 -3.37 2.65
N ILE A 70 -9.25 -2.17 2.81
CA ILE A 70 -8.71 -0.97 2.17
C ILE A 70 -7.72 -0.30 3.12
N ILE A 71 -6.48 -0.13 2.66
CA ILE A 71 -5.40 0.46 3.43
C ILE A 71 -4.88 1.71 2.72
N GLY A 72 -4.99 2.86 3.39
CA GLY A 72 -4.55 4.15 2.86
C GLY A 72 -3.03 4.32 2.89
N THR A 73 -2.49 4.98 1.87
CA THR A 73 -1.08 5.38 1.83
C THR A 73 -0.97 6.86 1.48
N ILE A 74 -0.34 7.66 2.36
CA ILE A 74 -0.06 9.09 2.16
C ILE A 74 1.46 9.22 2.11
N CYS A 75 2.03 8.92 0.96
CA CYS A 75 3.48 8.82 0.79
C CYS A 75 3.92 9.49 -0.53
N PRO A 76 5.16 10.00 -0.59
CA PRO A 76 5.77 10.41 -1.87
C PRO A 76 6.13 9.16 -2.69
N ASN A 77 6.39 9.34 -3.98
CA ASN A 77 6.77 8.24 -4.89
C ASN A 77 8.19 7.76 -4.59
N THR A 78 8.32 6.93 -3.56
CA THR A 78 9.58 6.35 -3.09
C THR A 78 9.53 4.83 -3.13
N ILE A 79 10.69 4.18 -2.97
CA ILE A 79 10.79 2.72 -2.80
C ILE A 79 9.85 2.25 -1.69
N ALA A 80 9.84 2.94 -0.54
CA ALA A 80 9.00 2.56 0.60
C ALA A 80 7.49 2.60 0.26
N HIS A 81 7.03 3.59 -0.52
CA HIS A 81 5.65 3.64 -0.98
C HIS A 81 5.31 2.49 -1.92
N MET A 82 6.22 2.19 -2.86
CA MET A 82 6.04 1.07 -3.77
C MET A 82 6.03 -0.28 -3.03
N GLU A 83 6.91 -0.46 -2.02
CA GLU A 83 6.89 -1.64 -1.13
C GLU A 83 5.52 -1.82 -0.46
N LEU A 84 4.90 -0.73 0.03
CA LEU A 84 3.57 -0.77 0.63
C LEU A 84 2.49 -1.17 -0.37
N ILE A 85 2.49 -0.60 -1.58
CA ILE A 85 1.51 -0.92 -2.61
C ILE A 85 1.57 -2.40 -2.95
N TYR A 86 2.77 -2.96 -3.18
CA TYR A 86 2.94 -4.38 -3.47
C TYR A 86 2.63 -5.26 -2.26
N ALA A 87 2.96 -4.83 -1.05
CA ALA A 87 2.63 -5.57 0.16
C ALA A 87 1.11 -5.67 0.36
N ILE A 88 0.40 -4.54 0.28
CA ILE A 88 -1.04 -4.47 0.49
C ILE A 88 -1.79 -5.23 -0.61
N SER A 89 -1.51 -4.94 -1.88
CA SER A 89 -2.15 -5.67 -2.98
C SER A 89 -1.75 -7.13 -2.99
N GLY A 90 -0.51 -7.45 -2.60
CA GLY A 90 0.04 -8.79 -2.62
C GLY A 90 -0.61 -9.76 -1.65
N PHE A 91 -1.15 -9.33 -0.53
CA PHE A 91 -1.94 -10.20 0.33
C PHE A 91 -3.45 -10.20 0.00
N GLY A 92 -3.87 -9.46 -1.02
CA GLY A 92 -5.27 -9.32 -1.42
C GLY A 92 -5.98 -8.11 -0.83
N GLY A 93 -5.29 -7.23 -0.10
CA GLY A 93 -5.80 -5.95 0.33
C GLY A 93 -5.86 -4.94 -0.83
N ILE A 94 -6.48 -3.80 -0.61
CA ILE A 94 -6.62 -2.73 -1.60
C ILE A 94 -5.78 -1.53 -1.18
N ALA A 95 -4.72 -1.23 -1.94
CA ALA A 95 -3.87 -0.08 -1.69
C ALA A 95 -4.59 1.22 -2.13
N HIS A 96 -5.03 2.02 -1.17
CA HIS A 96 -5.64 3.33 -1.45
C HIS A 96 -4.56 4.40 -1.45
N THR A 97 -4.13 4.80 -2.65
CA THR A 97 -3.11 5.84 -2.81
C THR A 97 -3.75 7.23 -2.68
N ILE A 98 -3.39 7.92 -1.61
CA ILE A 98 -3.96 9.22 -1.25
C ILE A 98 -2.97 10.33 -1.59
N ASN A 99 -3.38 11.30 -2.40
CA ASN A 99 -2.54 12.45 -2.74
C ASN A 99 -2.35 13.34 -1.50
N PRO A 100 -1.11 13.53 -1.02
CA PRO A 100 -0.83 14.34 0.16
C PRO A 100 -1.04 15.85 -0.04
N ARG A 101 -1.34 16.29 -1.26
CA ARG A 101 -1.59 17.70 -1.61
C ARG A 101 -3.07 18.07 -1.58
N LEU A 102 -3.95 17.13 -1.28
CA LEU A 102 -5.36 17.41 -1.05
C LEU A 102 -5.56 18.23 0.22
N PHE A 103 -6.65 18.99 0.27
CA PHE A 103 -7.03 19.64 1.52
C PHE A 103 -7.37 18.60 2.60
N PRO A 104 -7.09 18.90 3.87
CA PRO A 104 -7.33 17.94 4.96
C PRO A 104 -8.76 17.39 4.99
N GLU A 105 -9.76 18.23 4.70
CA GLU A 105 -11.18 17.85 4.66
C GLU A 105 -11.47 16.84 3.55
N GLU A 106 -10.79 16.97 2.41
CA GLU A 106 -10.90 16.01 1.30
C GLU A 106 -10.28 14.66 1.69
N ILE A 107 -9.13 14.69 2.38
CA ILE A 107 -8.47 13.48 2.90
C ILE A 107 -9.40 12.77 3.89
N VAL A 108 -10.01 13.51 4.83
CA VAL A 108 -10.99 12.95 5.77
C VAL A 108 -12.17 12.31 5.03
N TYR A 109 -12.69 13.02 4.03
CA TYR A 109 -13.80 12.51 3.24
C TYR A 109 -13.45 11.20 2.53
N ILE A 110 -12.35 11.14 1.76
CA ILE A 110 -11.99 9.94 0.97
C ILE A 110 -11.59 8.77 1.86
N VAL A 111 -10.95 9.01 3.00
CA VAL A 111 -10.58 7.98 3.97
C VAL A 111 -11.83 7.33 4.56
N ASN A 112 -12.80 8.14 4.99
CA ASN A 112 -14.05 7.65 5.57
C ASN A 112 -14.96 7.01 4.50
N HIS A 113 -15.06 7.62 3.33
CA HIS A 113 -15.88 7.08 2.21
C HIS A 113 -15.35 5.72 1.71
N ALA A 114 -14.03 5.53 1.73
CA ALA A 114 -13.39 4.26 1.38
C ALA A 114 -13.36 3.26 2.54
N GLU A 115 -13.77 3.65 3.75
CA GLU A 115 -13.71 2.81 4.95
C GLU A 115 -12.31 2.22 5.23
N ASN A 116 -11.28 3.08 5.08
CA ASN A 116 -9.89 2.64 5.30
C ASN A 116 -9.71 2.02 6.69
N LYS A 117 -9.13 0.83 6.76
CA LYS A 117 -8.82 0.11 8.02
C LYS A 117 -7.54 0.62 8.68
N ALA A 118 -6.57 1.01 7.86
CA ALA A 118 -5.32 1.60 8.32
C ALA A 118 -4.85 2.68 7.37
N ILE A 119 -3.92 3.52 7.84
CA ILE A 119 -3.20 4.50 7.02
C ILE A 119 -1.71 4.36 7.25
N PHE A 120 -0.95 4.25 6.17
CA PHE A 120 0.49 4.46 6.15
C PHE A 120 0.78 5.90 5.73
N VAL A 121 1.54 6.63 6.53
CA VAL A 121 1.88 8.03 6.25
C VAL A 121 3.38 8.23 6.29
N ASP A 122 3.95 8.84 5.25
CA ASP A 122 5.35 9.27 5.31
C ASP A 122 5.51 10.37 6.35
N SER A 123 6.62 10.32 7.08
CA SER A 123 6.93 11.26 8.16
C SER A 123 6.90 12.73 7.72
N SER A 124 7.11 13.00 6.44
CA SER A 124 7.04 14.35 5.85
C SER A 124 5.62 14.91 5.77
N TYR A 125 4.60 14.04 5.80
CA TYR A 125 3.17 14.42 5.72
C TYR A 125 2.41 14.19 7.03
N LEU A 126 3.10 13.83 8.08
CA LEU A 126 2.51 13.49 9.38
C LEU A 126 1.61 14.58 9.94
N ALA A 127 1.99 15.86 9.75
CA ALA A 127 1.23 17.01 10.21
C ALA A 127 -0.23 17.03 9.69
N ILE A 128 -0.48 16.48 8.50
CA ILE A 128 -1.82 16.41 7.91
C ILE A 128 -2.76 15.55 8.78
N LEU A 129 -2.25 14.47 9.36
CA LEU A 129 -3.07 13.54 10.15
C LEU A 129 -3.21 13.94 11.62
N VAL A 130 -2.24 14.68 12.17
CA VAL A 130 -2.19 15.01 13.60
C VAL A 130 -3.49 15.66 14.07
N SER A 131 -3.91 16.70 13.35
CA SER A 131 -5.09 17.50 13.71
C SER A 131 -6.42 16.86 13.31
N HIS A 132 -6.42 15.89 12.40
CA HIS A 132 -7.64 15.31 11.80
C HIS A 132 -7.88 13.83 12.16
N LYS A 133 -6.94 13.17 12.89
CA LYS A 133 -7.06 11.76 13.28
C LYS A 133 -8.42 11.41 13.91
N HIS A 134 -8.94 12.27 14.74
CA HIS A 134 -10.21 12.07 15.47
C HIS A 134 -11.44 12.05 14.55
N LEU A 135 -11.30 12.47 13.28
CA LEU A 135 -12.36 12.50 12.28
C LEU A 135 -12.40 11.21 11.43
N PHE A 136 -11.41 10.32 11.56
CA PHE A 136 -11.40 9.05 10.85
C PHE A 136 -12.24 8.02 11.57
N SER A 137 -13.36 7.61 10.98
CA SER A 137 -14.36 6.74 11.62
C SER A 137 -14.01 5.25 11.56
N SER A 138 -13.23 4.82 10.56
CA SER A 138 -12.93 3.42 10.27
C SER A 138 -11.47 3.02 10.49
N VAL A 139 -10.58 4.02 10.68
CA VAL A 139 -9.13 3.78 10.79
C VAL A 139 -8.76 3.27 12.18
N GLU A 140 -8.29 2.03 12.24
CA GLU A 140 -7.88 1.37 13.47
C GLU A 140 -6.43 1.70 13.86
N ASN A 141 -5.54 1.78 12.86
CA ASN A 141 -4.12 2.04 13.07
C ASN A 141 -3.57 3.05 12.06
N ILE A 142 -2.60 3.86 12.51
CA ILE A 142 -1.81 4.73 11.65
C ILE A 142 -0.34 4.34 11.81
N TYR A 143 0.30 4.02 10.67
CA TYR A 143 1.70 3.60 10.59
C TYR A 143 2.55 4.69 9.95
N ILE A 144 3.66 5.05 10.60
CA ILE A 144 4.59 6.06 10.13
C ILE A 144 5.68 5.39 9.30
N VAL A 145 5.84 5.87 8.06
CA VAL A 145 6.93 5.49 7.15
C VAL A 145 8.05 6.50 7.32
N GLY A 146 9.21 6.03 7.79
CA GLY A 146 10.37 6.89 7.98
C GLY A 146 11.13 6.58 9.28
N PRO A 147 12.16 7.36 9.58
CA PRO A 147 13.04 7.08 10.71
C PRO A 147 12.33 7.22 12.06
N LYS A 148 12.62 6.30 13.00
CA LYS A 148 12.05 6.30 14.38
C LYS A 148 12.42 7.54 15.22
N HIS A 149 13.37 8.36 14.76
CA HIS A 149 13.85 9.56 15.49
C HIS A 149 13.04 10.83 15.16
N ASN A 150 11.86 10.71 14.55
CA ASN A 150 11.02 11.88 14.31
C ASN A 150 10.39 12.35 15.61
N GLU A 151 10.81 13.53 16.11
CA GLU A 151 10.31 14.10 17.38
C GLU A 151 8.79 14.33 17.37
N MET A 152 8.21 14.62 16.21
CA MET A 152 6.77 14.79 16.08
C MET A 152 6.06 13.46 16.27
N ALA A 153 6.60 12.38 15.68
CA ALA A 153 6.05 11.04 15.81
C ALA A 153 6.12 10.50 17.25
N ALA A 154 7.20 10.80 17.97
CA ALA A 154 7.37 10.40 19.38
C ALA A 154 6.33 11.04 20.32
N LYS A 155 5.74 12.16 19.94
CA LYS A 155 4.70 12.87 20.71
C LYS A 155 3.27 12.39 20.39
N MET A 156 3.11 11.46 19.44
CA MET A 156 1.80 11.08 18.94
C MET A 156 1.36 9.74 19.54
N ASN A 157 0.52 9.80 20.56
CA ASN A 157 -0.11 8.59 21.10
C ASN A 157 -0.96 7.87 20.04
N GLY A 158 -0.71 6.57 19.88
CA GLY A 158 -1.48 5.69 19.01
C GLY A 158 -1.03 5.64 17.55
N PHE A 159 0.16 6.16 17.22
CA PHE A 159 0.85 5.91 15.95
C PHE A 159 1.93 4.84 16.18
N LYS A 160 2.12 3.97 15.18
CA LYS A 160 3.15 2.93 15.17
C LYS A 160 4.13 3.23 14.02
N PHE A 161 5.36 2.79 14.12
CA PHE A 161 6.28 2.84 12.98
C PHE A 161 6.13 1.57 12.13
N VAL A 162 6.32 1.71 10.82
CA VAL A 162 6.38 0.55 9.91
C VAL A 162 7.47 -0.41 10.36
N GLU A 163 8.60 0.12 10.82
CA GLU A 163 9.72 -0.70 11.31
C GLU A 163 9.36 -1.55 12.54
N ASP A 164 8.32 -1.17 13.30
CA ASP A 164 7.83 -1.99 14.40
C ASP A 164 6.99 -3.19 13.92
N LEU A 165 6.45 -3.11 12.69
CA LEU A 165 5.80 -4.25 12.03
C LEU A 165 6.81 -5.27 11.49
N LEU A 166 8.06 -4.85 11.27
CA LEU A 166 9.08 -5.66 10.59
C LEU A 166 9.90 -6.53 11.54
N ASP A 167 9.65 -6.46 12.85
CA ASP A 167 10.40 -7.21 13.87
C ASP A 167 10.03 -8.71 13.90
N GLU A 168 8.97 -9.10 13.18
CA GLU A 168 8.56 -10.48 13.04
C GLU A 168 9.37 -11.20 11.94
N ASP A 169 9.84 -12.40 12.23
CA ASP A 169 10.51 -13.26 11.26
C ASP A 169 9.51 -13.71 10.18
N GLU A 170 9.76 -13.32 8.93
CA GLU A 170 8.95 -13.70 7.78
C GLU A 170 9.16 -15.15 7.30
N LYS A 171 9.69 -16.02 8.16
CA LYS A 171 10.02 -17.40 7.80
C LYS A 171 8.83 -18.05 7.10
N ASP A 172 9.04 -18.42 5.84
CA ASP A 172 8.09 -19.18 5.02
C ASP A 172 6.85 -18.41 4.48
N PHE A 173 6.86 -17.05 4.44
CA PHE A 173 5.76 -16.32 3.80
C PHE A 173 5.74 -16.55 2.29
N THR A 174 4.60 -17.04 1.82
CA THR A 174 4.28 -17.20 0.39
C THR A 174 3.09 -16.33 0.05
N TRP A 175 3.16 -15.64 -1.08
CA TRP A 175 2.04 -14.84 -1.57
C TRP A 175 0.80 -15.71 -1.74
N PRO A 176 -0.38 -15.28 -1.24
CA PRO A 176 -1.62 -16.01 -1.46
C PRO A 176 -2.04 -16.02 -2.93
N GLU A 177 -2.86 -16.98 -3.31
CA GLU A 177 -3.55 -16.96 -4.60
C GLU A 177 -4.64 -15.89 -4.58
N ILE A 178 -4.67 -15.04 -5.61
CA ILE A 178 -5.60 -13.91 -5.75
C ILE A 178 -6.23 -13.98 -7.14
N ASP A 179 -7.54 -13.75 -7.22
CA ASP A 179 -8.22 -13.57 -8.51
C ASP A 179 -7.73 -12.27 -9.18
N GLU A 180 -7.28 -12.36 -10.42
CA GLU A 180 -6.83 -11.19 -11.21
C GLU A 180 -7.90 -10.09 -11.37
N LYS A 181 -9.16 -10.42 -11.14
CA LYS A 181 -10.29 -9.47 -11.22
C LYS A 181 -10.57 -8.77 -9.89
N SER A 182 -10.03 -9.26 -8.77
CA SER A 182 -10.18 -8.56 -7.49
C SER A 182 -9.48 -7.20 -7.52
N ALA A 183 -9.98 -6.27 -6.71
CA ALA A 183 -9.41 -4.94 -6.61
C ALA A 183 -8.02 -4.98 -5.95
N ALA A 184 -7.07 -4.23 -6.50
CA ALA A 184 -5.71 -4.14 -6.00
C ALA A 184 -5.34 -2.72 -5.56
N VAL A 185 -5.83 -1.71 -6.29
CA VAL A 185 -5.55 -0.30 -6.01
C VAL A 185 -6.83 0.52 -6.09
N LEU A 186 -6.97 1.47 -5.17
CA LEU A 186 -8.01 2.50 -5.16
C LEU A 186 -7.36 3.87 -5.32
N CYS A 187 -7.87 4.67 -6.26
CA CYS A 187 -7.49 6.07 -6.43
C CYS A 187 -8.73 6.95 -6.46
N TYR A 188 -8.66 8.12 -5.80
CA TYR A 188 -9.70 9.13 -5.92
C TYR A 188 -9.32 10.18 -6.94
N THR A 189 -10.27 10.54 -7.78
CA THR A 189 -10.15 11.63 -8.74
C THR A 189 -10.99 12.81 -8.27
N SER A 190 -10.50 14.03 -8.49
CA SER A 190 -11.30 15.25 -8.32
C SER A 190 -12.44 15.21 -9.34
N GLY A 191 -13.67 15.00 -8.87
CA GLY A 191 -14.84 15.12 -9.73
C GLY A 191 -14.99 16.56 -10.20
N THR A 192 -15.28 16.77 -11.49
CA THR A 192 -15.60 18.12 -12.03
C THR A 192 -16.87 18.70 -11.41
N THR A 193 -17.67 17.87 -10.79
CA THR A 193 -18.95 18.25 -10.15
C THR A 193 -19.17 17.38 -8.90
N GLY A 194 -18.91 17.95 -7.71
CA GLY A 194 -19.22 17.29 -6.43
C GLY A 194 -18.01 16.62 -5.75
N ASN A 195 -18.30 15.70 -4.85
CA ASN A 195 -17.30 15.00 -4.05
C ASN A 195 -16.35 14.12 -4.89
N PRO A 196 -15.09 13.92 -4.46
CA PRO A 196 -14.15 13.00 -5.09
C PRO A 196 -14.75 11.60 -5.30
N LYS A 197 -14.45 10.98 -6.45
CA LYS A 197 -14.92 9.64 -6.81
C LYS A 197 -13.78 8.63 -6.76
N GLY A 198 -14.04 7.49 -6.13
CA GLY A 198 -13.10 6.38 -6.08
C GLY A 198 -13.14 5.54 -7.35
N VAL A 199 -11.96 5.21 -7.89
CA VAL A 199 -11.79 4.28 -9.01
C VAL A 199 -11.00 3.08 -8.51
N LEU A 200 -11.59 1.88 -8.61
CA LEU A 200 -10.95 0.61 -8.25
C LEU A 200 -10.29 0.00 -9.48
N TYR A 201 -9.01 -0.28 -9.36
CA TYR A 201 -8.24 -1.02 -10.35
C TYR A 201 -8.10 -2.47 -9.90
N SER A 202 -8.43 -3.42 -10.79
CA SER A 202 -8.16 -4.83 -10.53
C SER A 202 -6.67 -5.15 -10.72
N HIS A 203 -6.21 -6.29 -10.19
CA HIS A 203 -4.85 -6.78 -10.42
C HIS A 203 -4.49 -6.84 -11.91
N LYS A 204 -5.44 -7.31 -12.74
CA LYS A 204 -5.25 -7.41 -14.18
C LYS A 204 -5.13 -6.07 -14.90
N SER A 205 -5.64 -4.98 -14.32
CA SER A 205 -5.67 -3.65 -14.95
C SER A 205 -4.49 -2.75 -14.57
N ILE A 206 -3.59 -3.23 -13.73
CA ILE A 206 -2.37 -2.54 -13.28
C ILE A 206 -1.15 -2.91 -14.18
#